data_f9633fd246a99f19c7982e112d20d82e
#
_entry.id   f9633fd246a99f19c7982e112d20d82e
#
_cell.length_a   1.000
_cell.length_b   1.000
_cell.length_c   1.000
_cell.angle_alpha   90.00
_cell.angle_beta   90.00
_cell.angle_gamma   90.00
#
_symmetry.space_group_name_H-M   'P 1'
#
loop_
_entity.id
_entity.type
_entity.pdbx_description
1 polymer ?
#
loop_
_entity_poly.entity_id
_entity_poly.type
_entity_poly.pdbx_seq_one_letter_code
_entity_poly.pdbx_strand_id
1 'polypeptide(L)'
;GVDLAAVPSLARKQVEILRDGASSQYGSGAIAGVLNFLLRDDDEGFELVTKYGSMHEGDGTNYMVSANVGMPLGDNGFLNITGELRDVEGTVRSIIRDDVAYAVANGYAPVANFQNINTYTNEVPQYWGQPDVEDDIKLFFNSAIELNDTTEVYAFGNHAERTVEGGFFYRNVVGRASNLTPGASTGQRGGVYRGPAVDPLTGLALAANAGGVPSVLVGDMDGGSSCIDGIPLGGQGGITPDPSFLSQVTADANCFSFIETIPAGFVPRFGGDNEDSAVAVGIRGELDYGTGVAYDVSVQRGSNRSDFFIRNTINASLGPATPRDFVPGGQEQTETLYNANFVYTVDAGFASDLNVAFGAEYREEEFDLFAGDAASYALGPLASQGFSSSSNGFGGFPADTSASQDSTAFYIDLEADITDTITMQAAVRNEDFSTFGDTTNYKLAGIVRLTEKLRLRGALSTGFHAPTAGQASITNVTTQIVNGALTDQGTLPLFSALARLSSSMRPASSTLVTPRTTTPTVR
;
A
#
# COMPACT_ATOMS: atom_id res chain seq x y z
N GLY A 1 -7.88 -5.81 -1.99
CA GLY A 1 -8.41 -4.87 -3.00
C GLY A 1 -8.02 -5.30 -4.40
N VAL A 2 -8.69 -4.76 -5.43
CA VAL A 2 -8.38 -5.08 -6.83
C VAL A 2 -7.11 -4.37 -7.26
N ASP A 3 -6.12 -5.11 -7.75
CA ASP A 3 -4.94 -4.53 -8.39
C ASP A 3 -5.23 -4.22 -9.86
N LEU A 4 -5.53 -2.96 -10.14
CA LEU A 4 -5.81 -2.51 -11.52
C LEU A 4 -4.63 -2.65 -12.47
N ALA A 5 -3.41 -2.79 -11.95
CA ALA A 5 -2.23 -3.00 -12.76
C ALA A 5 -2.10 -4.46 -13.24
N ALA A 6 -2.81 -5.41 -12.63
CA ALA A 6 -2.86 -6.81 -13.05
C ALA A 6 -3.70 -7.04 -14.32
N VAL A 7 -4.54 -6.06 -14.73
CA VAL A 7 -5.42 -6.20 -15.90
C VAL A 7 -4.80 -5.52 -17.13
N PRO A 8 -4.36 -6.27 -18.16
CA PRO A 8 -3.79 -5.72 -19.38
C PRO A 8 -4.74 -4.75 -20.08
N SER A 9 -4.18 -3.72 -20.72
CA SER A 9 -5.02 -2.73 -21.42
C SER A 9 -5.80 -3.32 -22.59
N LEU A 10 -5.22 -4.30 -23.31
CA LEU A 10 -5.88 -4.97 -24.43
C LEU A 10 -6.95 -5.99 -24.03
N ALA A 11 -7.02 -6.41 -22.77
CA ALA A 11 -8.10 -7.28 -22.29
C ALA A 11 -9.44 -6.53 -22.11
N ARG A 12 -9.41 -5.20 -22.13
CA ARG A 12 -10.56 -4.34 -21.88
C ARG A 12 -11.16 -3.80 -23.17
N LYS A 13 -12.46 -3.98 -23.36
CA LYS A 13 -13.25 -3.40 -24.43
C LYS A 13 -13.66 -1.97 -24.09
N GLN A 14 -14.11 -1.75 -22.85
CA GLN A 14 -14.62 -0.48 -22.37
C GLN A 14 -14.47 -0.37 -20.85
N VAL A 15 -14.39 0.86 -20.35
CA VAL A 15 -14.46 1.17 -18.91
C VAL A 15 -15.67 2.05 -18.67
N GLU A 16 -16.55 1.62 -17.78
CA GLU A 16 -17.72 2.39 -17.35
C GLU A 16 -17.48 2.93 -15.95
N ILE A 17 -17.91 4.16 -15.72
CA ILE A 17 -17.72 4.84 -14.44
C ILE A 17 -19.07 5.26 -13.89
N LEU A 18 -19.55 4.58 -12.86
CA LEU A 18 -20.68 5.03 -12.06
C LEU A 18 -20.17 6.00 -10.97
N ARG A 19 -20.53 7.28 -11.10
CA ARG A 19 -20.10 8.35 -10.20
C ARG A 19 -21.14 8.65 -9.12
N ASP A 20 -21.63 7.60 -8.47
CA ASP A 20 -22.68 7.69 -7.46
C ASP A 20 -22.49 6.59 -6.42
N GLY A 21 -23.00 6.81 -5.20
CA GLY A 21 -23.01 5.77 -4.19
C GLY A 21 -23.85 4.58 -4.66
N ALA A 22 -23.27 3.39 -4.64
CA ALA A 22 -23.88 2.18 -5.15
C ALA A 22 -23.73 0.98 -4.19
N SER A 23 -23.50 1.26 -2.91
CA SER A 23 -23.32 0.21 -1.88
C SER A 23 -24.52 -0.72 -1.74
N SER A 24 -25.71 -0.26 -2.07
CA SER A 24 -26.92 -1.09 -2.08
C SER A 24 -26.98 -2.10 -3.24
N GLN A 25 -26.20 -1.90 -4.32
CA GLN A 25 -26.17 -2.77 -5.49
C GLN A 25 -24.88 -3.59 -5.55
N TYR A 26 -23.72 -2.94 -5.33
CA TYR A 26 -22.38 -3.48 -5.57
C TYR A 26 -21.61 -3.82 -4.29
N GLY A 27 -22.28 -3.81 -3.13
CA GLY A 27 -21.68 -4.15 -1.85
C GLY A 27 -21.05 -2.98 -1.10
N SER A 28 -20.60 -3.25 0.10
CA SER A 28 -20.16 -2.26 1.09
C SER A 28 -19.02 -1.35 0.61
N GLY A 29 -18.18 -1.80 -0.32
CA GLY A 29 -17.06 -1.02 -0.87
C GLY A 29 -17.45 0.09 -1.84
N ALA A 30 -18.67 0.06 -2.41
CA ALA A 30 -19.11 0.99 -3.46
C ALA A 30 -19.66 2.31 -2.92
N ILE A 31 -18.92 3.00 -2.04
CA ILE A 31 -19.36 4.23 -1.35
C ILE A 31 -19.40 5.43 -2.29
N ALA A 32 -18.33 5.63 -3.09
CA ALA A 32 -18.14 6.81 -3.92
C ALA A 32 -18.43 6.58 -5.41
N GLY A 33 -18.52 5.33 -5.83
CA GLY A 33 -18.75 4.94 -7.22
C GLY A 33 -18.26 3.54 -7.54
N VAL A 34 -18.42 3.15 -8.80
CA VAL A 34 -17.99 1.86 -9.34
C VAL A 34 -17.24 2.06 -10.65
N LEU A 35 -16.15 1.33 -10.83
CA LEU A 35 -15.47 1.15 -12.10
C LEU A 35 -15.82 -0.23 -12.64
N ASN A 36 -16.50 -0.29 -13.78
CA ASN A 36 -16.84 -1.52 -14.45
C ASN A 36 -15.97 -1.69 -15.70
N PHE A 37 -15.23 -2.80 -15.77
CA PHE A 37 -14.42 -3.15 -16.92
C PHE A 37 -15.16 -4.17 -17.78
N LEU A 38 -15.63 -3.73 -18.94
CA LEU A 38 -16.12 -4.64 -19.95
C LEU A 38 -14.93 -5.31 -20.65
N LEU A 39 -14.91 -6.63 -20.65
CA LEU A 39 -13.84 -7.43 -21.22
C LEU A 39 -14.04 -7.61 -22.73
N ARG A 40 -12.94 -7.86 -23.44
CA ARG A 40 -13.03 -8.26 -24.85
C ARG A 40 -13.68 -9.63 -24.97
N ASP A 41 -14.55 -9.72 -25.95
CA ASP A 41 -15.39 -10.88 -26.28
C ASP A 41 -15.28 -11.27 -27.77
N ASP A 42 -14.23 -10.78 -28.46
CA ASP A 42 -14.00 -11.09 -29.87
C ASP A 42 -13.65 -12.59 -30.01
N ASP A 43 -14.33 -13.28 -30.95
CA ASP A 43 -14.14 -14.69 -31.30
C ASP A 43 -13.18 -14.91 -32.47
N GLU A 44 -12.62 -13.84 -33.02
CA GLU A 44 -11.61 -13.84 -34.07
C GLU A 44 -10.69 -12.64 -33.97
N GLY A 45 -9.58 -12.71 -34.67
CA GLY A 45 -8.65 -11.58 -34.78
C GLY A 45 -7.43 -11.68 -33.87
N PHE A 46 -6.47 -10.84 -34.21
CA PHE A 46 -5.20 -10.70 -33.47
C PHE A 46 -4.79 -9.24 -33.45
N GLU A 47 -4.42 -8.75 -32.27
CA GLU A 47 -3.88 -7.41 -32.06
C GLU A 47 -2.54 -7.49 -31.31
N LEU A 48 -1.53 -6.76 -31.82
CA LEU A 48 -0.23 -6.61 -31.18
C LEU A 48 0.07 -5.14 -30.99
N VAL A 49 0.35 -4.75 -29.75
CA VAL A 49 0.78 -3.39 -29.41
C VAL A 49 2.16 -3.44 -28.79
N THR A 50 3.06 -2.64 -29.34
CA THR A 50 4.39 -2.44 -28.78
C THR A 50 4.56 -0.96 -28.42
N LYS A 51 5.10 -0.69 -27.24
CA LYS A 51 5.41 0.67 -26.80
C LYS A 51 6.85 0.73 -26.34
N TYR A 52 7.53 1.80 -26.72
CA TYR A 52 8.85 2.16 -26.24
C TYR A 52 8.87 3.65 -25.93
N GLY A 53 9.46 4.02 -24.82
CA GLY A 53 9.59 5.42 -24.43
C GLY A 53 10.73 5.61 -23.44
N SER A 54 11.16 6.85 -23.29
CA SER A 54 12.07 7.30 -22.23
C SER A 54 11.70 8.71 -21.81
N MET A 55 12.17 9.13 -20.66
CA MET A 55 11.98 10.50 -20.20
C MET A 55 12.91 11.46 -20.97
N HIS A 56 12.58 12.75 -20.97
CA HIS A 56 13.36 13.77 -21.68
C HIS A 56 14.81 13.88 -21.18
N GLU A 57 15.03 13.53 -19.94
CA GLU A 57 16.34 13.50 -19.29
C GLU A 57 17.22 12.32 -19.71
N GLY A 58 16.68 11.38 -20.52
CA GLY A 58 17.40 10.23 -21.05
C GLY A 58 17.45 9.02 -20.12
N ASP A 59 16.60 9.00 -19.10
CA ASP A 59 16.36 7.89 -18.18
C ASP A 59 14.91 7.40 -18.27
N GLY A 60 14.48 6.49 -17.39
CA GLY A 60 13.11 6.02 -17.30
C GLY A 60 12.65 5.29 -18.55
N THR A 61 13.55 4.51 -19.14
CA THR A 61 13.20 3.65 -20.27
C THR A 61 12.02 2.77 -19.91
N ASN A 62 11.06 2.68 -20.83
CA ASN A 62 9.85 1.90 -20.65
C ASN A 62 9.56 1.16 -21.96
N TYR A 63 9.45 -0.15 -21.90
CA TYR A 63 8.96 -0.93 -23.02
C TYR A 63 7.80 -1.83 -22.60
N MET A 64 6.88 -2.04 -23.51
CA MET A 64 5.74 -2.92 -23.34
C MET A 64 5.45 -3.65 -24.64
N VAL A 65 5.16 -4.91 -24.55
CA VAL A 65 4.59 -5.72 -25.61
C VAL A 65 3.32 -6.34 -25.09
N SER A 66 2.21 -6.07 -25.76
CA SER A 66 0.90 -6.62 -25.41
C SER A 66 0.26 -7.24 -26.65
N ALA A 67 -0.24 -8.44 -26.53
CA ALA A 67 -0.91 -9.17 -27.60
C ALA A 67 -2.27 -9.67 -27.14
N ASN A 68 -3.28 -9.58 -28.01
CA ASN A 68 -4.60 -10.12 -27.80
C ASN A 68 -4.98 -11.01 -28.99
N VAL A 69 -5.64 -12.12 -28.72
CA VAL A 69 -6.17 -13.04 -29.74
C VAL A 69 -7.57 -13.47 -29.37
N GLY A 70 -8.49 -13.33 -30.32
CA GLY A 70 -9.82 -13.91 -30.27
C GLY A 70 -9.87 -15.24 -31.03
N MET A 71 -10.56 -16.22 -30.50
CA MET A 71 -10.74 -17.54 -31.09
C MET A 71 -12.17 -18.04 -30.85
N PRO A 72 -12.81 -18.70 -31.84
CA PRO A 72 -14.11 -19.32 -31.62
C PRO A 72 -13.98 -20.52 -30.66
N LEU A 73 -14.91 -20.68 -29.77
CA LEU A 73 -15.08 -21.82 -28.88
C LEU A 73 -16.30 -22.63 -29.28
N GLY A 74 -16.11 -23.63 -30.16
CA GLY A 74 -17.19 -24.31 -30.83
C GLY A 74 -17.91 -23.43 -31.87
N ASP A 75 -19.23 -23.64 -32.04
CA ASP A 75 -20.03 -22.86 -32.98
C ASP A 75 -20.70 -21.63 -32.33
N ASN A 76 -20.81 -21.62 -30.99
CA ASN A 76 -21.61 -20.66 -30.24
C ASN A 76 -20.84 -20.07 -29.04
N GLY A 77 -19.52 -19.97 -29.12
CA GLY A 77 -18.75 -19.42 -28.02
C GLY A 77 -17.49 -18.74 -28.50
N PHE A 78 -16.81 -18.04 -27.58
CA PHE A 78 -15.56 -17.36 -27.80
C PHE A 78 -14.54 -17.66 -26.70
N LEU A 79 -13.27 -17.54 -27.04
CA LEU A 79 -12.15 -17.48 -26.13
C LEU A 79 -11.25 -16.32 -26.55
N ASN A 80 -11.09 -15.34 -25.68
CA ASN A 80 -10.24 -14.20 -25.88
C ASN A 80 -9.08 -14.25 -24.87
N ILE A 81 -7.82 -14.18 -25.35
CA ILE A 81 -6.62 -14.26 -24.53
C ILE A 81 -5.77 -13.02 -24.74
N THR A 82 -5.31 -12.42 -23.67
CA THR A 82 -4.36 -11.29 -23.69
C THR A 82 -3.13 -11.62 -22.88
N GLY A 83 -1.95 -11.40 -23.47
CA GLY A 83 -0.65 -11.41 -22.78
C GLY A 83 0.01 -10.05 -22.83
N GLU A 84 0.66 -9.63 -21.75
CA GLU A 84 1.42 -8.37 -21.67
C GLU A 84 2.72 -8.58 -20.93
N LEU A 85 3.83 -8.08 -21.53
CA LEU A 85 5.15 -8.00 -20.92
C LEU A 85 5.53 -6.54 -20.85
N ARG A 86 6.00 -6.09 -19.68
CA ARG A 86 6.41 -4.70 -19.48
C ARG A 86 7.61 -4.62 -18.56
N ASP A 87 8.45 -3.62 -18.82
CA ASP A 87 9.58 -3.26 -17.98
C ASP A 87 9.70 -1.73 -17.94
N VAL A 88 10.04 -1.19 -16.78
CA VAL A 88 10.13 0.25 -16.55
C VAL A 88 11.36 0.55 -15.70
N GLU A 89 12.33 1.24 -16.28
CA GLU A 89 13.47 1.77 -15.55
C GLU A 89 13.04 2.91 -14.62
N GLY A 90 13.52 2.88 -13.39
CA GLY A 90 13.31 3.93 -12.40
C GLY A 90 13.91 5.26 -12.82
N THR A 91 13.40 6.34 -12.24
CA THR A 91 13.96 7.68 -12.46
C THR A 91 14.34 8.33 -11.14
N VAL A 92 15.33 9.22 -11.18
CA VAL A 92 15.68 10.07 -10.03
C VAL A 92 15.39 11.52 -10.40
N ARG A 93 14.46 12.14 -9.65
CA ARG A 93 14.07 13.57 -9.81
C ARG A 93 14.39 14.38 -8.55
N SER A 94 15.32 13.87 -7.76
CA SER A 94 15.79 14.53 -6.55
C SER A 94 16.83 15.60 -6.87
N ILE A 95 16.92 16.56 -5.99
CA ILE A 95 18.02 17.52 -5.94
C ILE A 95 18.90 17.20 -4.72
N ILE A 96 20.14 17.69 -4.73
CA ILE A 96 21.02 17.56 -3.57
C ILE A 96 20.37 18.24 -2.37
N ARG A 97 20.22 17.50 -1.28
CA ARG A 97 19.65 18.02 -0.03
C ARG A 97 20.56 19.07 0.60
N ASP A 98 19.95 20.05 1.27
CA ASP A 98 20.67 21.17 1.92
C ASP A 98 21.73 20.68 2.92
N ASP A 99 21.42 19.62 3.68
CA ASP A 99 22.34 19.06 4.68
C ASP A 99 23.56 18.40 4.03
N VAL A 100 23.38 17.78 2.87
CA VAL A 100 24.49 17.21 2.08
C VAL A 100 25.32 18.32 1.44
N ALA A 101 24.69 19.28 0.79
CA ALA A 101 25.36 20.43 0.20
C ALA A 101 26.19 21.19 1.26
N TYR A 102 25.63 21.35 2.45
CA TYR A 102 26.32 21.96 3.57
C TYR A 102 27.52 21.12 4.06
N ALA A 103 27.35 19.80 4.17
CA ALA A 103 28.44 18.90 4.58
C ALA A 103 29.61 18.95 3.59
N VAL A 104 29.32 18.95 2.29
CA VAL A 104 30.33 19.09 1.22
C VAL A 104 31.01 20.44 1.29
N ALA A 105 30.26 21.54 1.43
CA ALA A 105 30.79 22.90 1.52
C ALA A 105 31.69 23.12 2.76
N ASN A 106 31.48 22.36 3.82
CA ASN A 106 32.26 22.42 5.05
C ASN A 106 33.32 21.29 5.14
N GLY A 107 33.59 20.60 4.02
CA GLY A 107 34.74 19.68 3.92
C GLY A 107 34.56 18.33 4.60
N TYR A 108 33.32 17.89 4.84
CA TYR A 108 33.06 16.53 5.32
C TYR A 108 33.28 15.53 4.19
N ALA A 109 34.49 15.01 4.08
CA ALA A 109 34.97 14.19 2.98
C ALA A 109 34.13 12.91 2.71
N PRO A 110 33.60 12.17 3.71
CA PRO A 110 32.79 10.98 3.44
C PRO A 110 31.55 11.26 2.60
N VAL A 111 30.85 12.37 2.82
CA VAL A 111 29.68 12.76 2.07
C VAL A 111 30.04 13.23 0.66
N ALA A 112 31.21 13.86 0.47
CA ALA A 112 31.71 14.24 -0.85
C ALA A 112 31.97 13.01 -1.75
N ASN A 113 32.25 11.85 -1.14
CA ASN A 113 32.47 10.58 -1.84
C ASN A 113 31.24 9.65 -1.78
N PHE A 114 30.05 10.20 -1.60
CA PHE A 114 28.81 9.42 -1.47
C PHE A 114 28.57 8.46 -2.64
N GLN A 115 28.93 8.85 -3.86
CA GLN A 115 28.84 8.01 -5.06
C GLN A 115 29.61 6.68 -4.95
N ASN A 116 30.73 6.68 -4.22
CA ASN A 116 31.54 5.48 -4.03
C ASN A 116 30.92 4.49 -3.04
N ILE A 117 29.95 4.92 -2.26
CA ILE A 117 29.33 4.14 -1.18
C ILE A 117 27.91 3.69 -1.57
N ASN A 118 27.24 4.44 -2.44
CA ASN A 118 25.89 4.14 -2.90
C ASN A 118 25.88 3.90 -4.40
N THR A 119 25.71 2.65 -4.80
CA THR A 119 25.72 2.24 -6.20
C THR A 119 24.47 2.66 -6.98
N TYR A 120 23.43 3.11 -6.30
CA TYR A 120 22.13 3.39 -6.90
C TYR A 120 21.94 4.86 -7.34
N THR A 121 22.72 5.79 -6.80
CA THR A 121 22.57 7.22 -7.14
C THR A 121 23.91 7.81 -7.52
N ASN A 122 24.09 8.17 -8.77
CA ASN A 122 25.37 8.64 -9.26
C ASN A 122 25.78 10.01 -8.72
N GLU A 123 24.85 10.91 -8.39
CA GLU A 123 25.16 12.29 -8.01
C GLU A 123 24.25 12.85 -6.91
N VAL A 124 23.10 12.22 -6.63
CA VAL A 124 22.11 12.72 -5.70
C VAL A 124 21.99 11.77 -4.51
N PRO A 125 22.18 12.24 -3.28
CA PRO A 125 22.16 11.38 -2.09
C PRO A 125 20.74 10.93 -1.68
N GLN A 126 19.77 11.09 -2.54
CA GLN A 126 18.39 10.65 -2.32
C GLN A 126 17.82 10.13 -3.62
N TYR A 127 17.22 8.94 -3.57
CA TYR A 127 16.47 8.38 -4.68
C TYR A 127 15.00 8.78 -4.55
N TRP A 128 14.48 9.55 -5.50
CA TRP A 128 13.09 9.98 -5.53
C TRP A 128 12.62 10.18 -6.97
N GLY A 129 11.72 9.35 -7.40
CA GLY A 129 11.19 9.38 -8.75
C GLY A 129 10.23 8.24 -9.00
N GLN A 130 10.05 7.88 -10.25
CA GLN A 130 9.33 6.69 -10.66
C GLN A 130 10.10 5.44 -10.18
N PRO A 131 9.41 4.42 -9.63
CA PRO A 131 10.04 3.17 -9.25
C PRO A 131 10.51 2.37 -10.47
N ASP A 132 11.46 1.48 -10.26
CA ASP A 132 11.74 0.38 -11.18
C ASP A 132 10.57 -0.61 -11.15
N VAL A 133 10.18 -1.12 -12.32
CA VAL A 133 9.22 -2.23 -12.44
C VAL A 133 9.83 -3.25 -13.38
N GLU A 134 10.16 -4.41 -12.85
CA GLU A 134 10.79 -5.51 -13.56
C GLU A 134 9.85 -6.71 -13.61
N ASP A 135 10.03 -7.55 -14.63
CA ASP A 135 9.30 -8.82 -14.79
C ASP A 135 7.76 -8.66 -14.72
N ASP A 136 7.22 -7.50 -15.21
CA ASP A 136 5.78 -7.26 -15.22
C ASP A 136 5.11 -8.08 -16.34
N ILE A 137 4.72 -9.30 -15.97
CA ILE A 137 4.11 -10.29 -16.85
C ILE A 137 2.65 -10.42 -16.50
N LYS A 138 1.76 -10.36 -17.51
CA LYS A 138 0.32 -10.49 -17.31
C LYS A 138 -0.27 -11.42 -18.34
N LEU A 139 -1.15 -12.29 -17.88
CA LEU A 139 -2.00 -13.13 -18.69
C LEU A 139 -3.45 -12.90 -18.28
N PHE A 140 -4.33 -12.74 -19.25
CA PHE A 140 -5.76 -12.57 -19.03
C PHE A 140 -6.53 -13.40 -20.04
N PHE A 141 -7.64 -14.00 -19.62
CA PHE A 141 -8.57 -14.65 -20.53
C PHE A 141 -10.02 -14.27 -20.23
N ASN A 142 -10.85 -14.28 -21.24
CA ASN A 142 -12.30 -14.17 -21.18
C ASN A 142 -12.92 -15.15 -22.15
N SER A 143 -13.94 -15.88 -21.74
CA SER A 143 -14.60 -16.89 -22.55
C SER A 143 -16.08 -17.05 -22.17
N ALA A 144 -16.88 -17.37 -23.16
CA ALA A 144 -18.25 -17.80 -22.93
C ALA A 144 -18.68 -18.79 -24.00
N ILE A 145 -19.68 -19.60 -23.69
CA ILE A 145 -20.32 -20.55 -24.59
C ILE A 145 -21.83 -20.59 -24.33
N GLU A 146 -22.60 -20.37 -25.37
CA GLU A 146 -24.06 -20.54 -25.33
C GLU A 146 -24.42 -22.03 -25.30
N LEU A 147 -25.14 -22.45 -24.27
CA LEU A 147 -25.63 -23.81 -24.14
C LEU A 147 -26.95 -24.00 -24.91
N ASN A 148 -27.74 -22.93 -25.02
CA ASN A 148 -28.96 -22.81 -25.79
C ASN A 148 -29.29 -21.32 -25.97
N ASP A 149 -30.42 -21.01 -26.62
CA ASP A 149 -30.83 -19.64 -26.98
C ASP A 149 -31.01 -18.69 -25.77
N THR A 150 -31.09 -19.22 -24.55
CA THR A 150 -31.36 -18.43 -23.32
C THR A 150 -30.36 -18.65 -22.21
N THR A 151 -29.31 -19.46 -22.42
CA THR A 151 -28.38 -19.84 -21.35
C THR A 151 -26.94 -19.84 -21.84
N GLU A 152 -26.08 -19.15 -21.16
CA GLU A 152 -24.63 -19.03 -21.42
C GLU A 152 -23.83 -19.41 -20.17
N VAL A 153 -22.75 -20.14 -20.36
CA VAL A 153 -21.71 -20.33 -19.34
C VAL A 153 -20.51 -19.46 -19.71
N TYR A 154 -19.97 -18.76 -18.74
CA TYR A 154 -18.80 -17.89 -18.92
C TYR A 154 -17.71 -18.16 -17.91
N ALA A 155 -16.48 -17.82 -18.29
CA ALA A 155 -15.33 -17.81 -17.39
C ALA A 155 -14.35 -16.71 -17.80
N PHE A 156 -13.78 -16.02 -16.83
CA PHE A 156 -12.67 -15.10 -17.04
C PHE A 156 -11.67 -15.17 -15.89
N GLY A 157 -10.44 -14.74 -16.15
CA GLY A 157 -9.43 -14.72 -15.10
C GLY A 157 -8.14 -14.06 -15.54
N ASN A 158 -7.27 -13.82 -14.57
CA ASN A 158 -5.95 -13.24 -14.76
C ASN A 158 -4.90 -13.94 -13.92
N HIS A 159 -3.67 -13.80 -14.36
CA HIS A 159 -2.46 -14.02 -13.57
C HIS A 159 -1.46 -12.94 -13.92
N ALA A 160 -0.87 -12.32 -12.91
CA ALA A 160 0.12 -11.26 -13.08
C ALA A 160 1.21 -11.37 -12.02
N GLU A 161 2.46 -11.18 -12.44
CA GLU A 161 3.63 -11.11 -11.58
C GLU A 161 4.41 -9.84 -11.91
N ARG A 162 5.01 -9.20 -10.91
CA ARG A 162 5.93 -8.08 -11.09
C ARG A 162 6.76 -7.82 -9.86
N THR A 163 8.00 -7.39 -10.07
CA THR A 163 8.86 -6.80 -9.04
C THR A 163 8.82 -5.28 -9.14
N VAL A 164 8.60 -4.62 -8.01
CA VAL A 164 8.60 -3.14 -7.93
C VAL A 164 9.61 -2.71 -6.89
N GLU A 165 10.57 -1.84 -7.26
CA GLU A 165 11.54 -1.28 -6.33
C GLU A 165 11.57 0.26 -6.44
N GLY A 166 11.36 0.94 -5.31
CA GLY A 166 11.36 2.39 -5.20
C GLY A 166 12.41 2.93 -4.25
N GLY A 167 12.66 4.24 -4.35
CA GLY A 167 13.59 4.94 -3.49
C GLY A 167 12.97 5.38 -2.18
N PHE A 168 13.85 5.68 -1.23
CA PHE A 168 13.50 6.19 0.08
C PHE A 168 14.31 7.44 0.43
N PHE A 169 14.06 8.04 1.61
CA PHE A 169 14.79 9.22 2.05
C PHE A 169 16.23 8.86 2.44
N TYR A 170 17.18 9.70 2.02
CA TYR A 170 18.56 9.65 2.46
C TYR A 170 18.68 9.70 3.99
N ARG A 171 19.46 8.82 4.53
CA ARG A 171 19.81 8.73 5.95
C ARG A 171 21.19 9.36 6.19
N ASN A 172 21.17 10.56 6.74
CA ASN A 172 22.38 11.32 7.04
C ASN A 172 23.08 10.76 8.28
N VAL A 173 24.42 10.79 8.27
CA VAL A 173 25.28 10.27 9.36
C VAL A 173 25.32 11.21 10.55
N VAL A 174 25.60 12.47 10.27
CA VAL A 174 25.94 13.46 11.31
C VAL A 174 24.73 14.28 11.76
N GLY A 175 23.58 14.02 11.21
CA GLY A 175 22.38 14.81 11.48
C GLY A 175 22.42 16.19 10.81
N ARG A 176 21.37 16.97 11.02
CA ARG A 176 21.26 18.35 10.52
C ARG A 176 21.39 19.31 11.70
N ALA A 177 22.36 20.21 11.67
CA ALA A 177 22.39 21.30 12.64
C ALA A 177 21.15 22.20 12.45
N SER A 178 20.46 22.53 13.55
CA SER A 178 19.16 23.20 13.58
C SER A 178 19.15 24.65 13.03
N ASN A 179 20.30 25.21 12.70
CA ASN A 179 20.50 26.63 12.37
C ASN A 179 21.02 26.87 10.95
N LEU A 180 21.00 25.88 10.06
CA LEU A 180 21.57 25.98 8.71
C LEU A 180 20.69 26.71 7.68
N THR A 181 19.42 26.94 7.97
CA THR A 181 18.52 27.67 7.07
C THR A 181 17.67 28.66 7.90
N PRO A 182 17.79 29.97 7.67
CA PRO A 182 16.85 30.93 8.26
C PRO A 182 15.42 30.58 7.86
N GLY A 183 14.54 30.29 8.84
CA GLY A 183 13.14 29.94 8.60
C GLY A 183 12.84 28.44 8.43
N ALA A 184 13.83 27.56 8.44
CA ALA A 184 13.54 26.12 8.54
C ALA A 184 13.05 25.79 9.94
N SER A 185 11.95 25.06 10.05
CA SER A 185 11.45 24.55 11.32
C SER A 185 12.59 23.82 12.05
N THR A 186 12.72 24.06 13.34
CA THR A 186 13.70 23.46 14.26
C THR A 186 13.57 21.93 14.40
N GLY A 187 12.75 21.28 13.57
CA GLY A 187 12.65 19.84 13.46
C GLY A 187 13.96 19.27 12.93
N GLN A 188 14.81 18.81 13.84
CA GLN A 188 15.97 18.05 13.48
C GLN A 188 15.51 16.76 12.81
N ARG A 189 15.72 16.66 11.50
CA ARG A 189 15.69 15.37 10.85
C ARG A 189 16.99 14.66 11.28
N GLY A 190 16.91 13.99 12.44
CA GLY A 190 18.00 13.19 12.96
C GLY A 190 18.25 12.03 12.00
N GLY A 191 19.50 11.83 11.63
CA GLY A 191 19.94 10.56 11.11
C GLY A 191 19.86 9.48 12.20
N VAL A 192 19.90 8.24 11.78
CA VAL A 192 19.92 7.04 12.65
C VAL A 192 21.11 7.06 13.66
N TYR A 193 22.02 8.02 13.52
CA TYR A 193 23.29 8.10 14.26
C TYR A 193 23.39 9.28 15.19
N ARG A 194 22.34 10.03 15.41
CA ARG A 194 22.41 11.20 16.27
C ARG A 194 22.49 10.79 17.73
N GLY A 195 23.56 11.22 18.37
CA GLY A 195 23.78 11.11 19.81
C GLY A 195 23.11 12.24 20.61
N PRO A 196 23.19 12.15 21.94
CA PRO A 196 22.79 13.23 22.83
C PRO A 196 23.70 14.46 22.66
N ALA A 197 23.33 15.59 23.25
CA ALA A 197 24.28 16.68 23.45
C ALA A 197 25.37 16.24 24.44
N VAL A 198 26.64 16.40 24.08
CA VAL A 198 27.75 15.93 24.88
C VAL A 198 28.70 17.08 25.26
N ASP A 199 29.44 16.89 26.35
CA ASP A 199 30.57 17.72 26.69
C ASP A 199 31.68 17.49 25.65
N PRO A 200 32.17 18.54 24.98
CA PRO A 200 33.20 18.41 23.94
C PRO A 200 34.56 17.93 24.43
N LEU A 201 34.81 17.91 25.75
CA LEU A 201 36.04 17.43 26.33
C LEU A 201 36.01 15.98 26.80
N THR A 202 34.83 15.48 27.14
CA THR A 202 34.67 14.12 27.70
C THR A 202 33.86 13.18 26.83
N GLY A 203 33.07 13.70 25.89
CA GLY A 203 32.13 12.89 25.08
C GLY A 203 30.93 12.31 25.86
N LEU A 204 30.77 12.71 27.13
CA LEU A 204 29.66 12.26 27.98
C LEU A 204 28.42 13.13 27.80
N ALA A 205 27.24 12.50 27.88
CA ALA A 205 25.97 13.16 27.72
C ALA A 205 25.74 14.22 28.79
N LEU A 206 25.24 15.37 28.37
CA LEU A 206 24.88 16.46 29.25
C LEU A 206 23.36 16.51 29.47
N ALA A 207 22.98 16.98 30.65
CA ALA A 207 21.56 17.24 30.91
C ALA A 207 20.98 18.24 29.90
N ALA A 208 19.70 18.13 29.63
CA ALA A 208 19.01 19.05 28.74
C ALA A 208 19.28 20.52 29.15
N ASN A 209 19.66 21.36 28.17
CA ASN A 209 20.01 22.77 28.33
C ASN A 209 21.36 23.05 29.02
N ALA A 210 22.24 22.07 29.20
CA ALA A 210 23.57 22.27 29.80
C ALA A 210 24.64 22.77 28.82
N GLY A 211 24.29 23.13 27.58
CA GLY A 211 25.21 23.80 26.63
C GLY A 211 26.19 22.88 25.91
N GLY A 212 25.89 21.60 25.77
CA GLY A 212 26.72 20.64 25.04
C GLY A 212 26.76 20.85 23.53
N VAL A 213 27.67 20.15 22.86
CA VAL A 213 27.79 20.10 21.41
C VAL A 213 27.01 18.90 20.83
N PRO A 214 26.53 18.97 19.57
CA PRO A 214 25.97 17.81 18.89
C PRO A 214 26.94 16.64 18.82
N SER A 215 26.43 15.42 18.80
CA SER A 215 27.27 14.22 18.70
C SER A 215 26.70 13.18 17.75
N VAL A 216 27.57 12.24 17.34
CA VAL A 216 27.17 10.98 16.73
C VAL A 216 27.08 9.93 17.84
N LEU A 217 26.00 9.18 17.84
CA LEU A 217 25.68 8.17 18.85
C LEU A 217 26.76 7.08 18.92
N VAL A 218 27.17 6.73 20.12
CA VAL A 218 28.04 5.60 20.41
C VAL A 218 27.27 4.58 21.23
N GLY A 219 27.38 3.32 20.86
CA GLY A 219 26.82 2.19 21.58
C GLY A 219 27.88 1.43 22.35
N ASP A 220 27.47 0.88 23.46
CA ASP A 220 28.25 -0.01 24.31
C ASP A 220 27.74 -1.44 24.10
N MET A 221 28.58 -2.29 23.48
CA MET A 221 28.16 -3.62 23.02
C MET A 221 27.96 -4.62 24.15
N ASP A 222 28.60 -4.40 25.32
CA ASP A 222 28.39 -5.25 26.50
C ASP A 222 27.32 -4.72 27.46
N GLY A 223 26.69 -3.58 27.12
CA GLY A 223 25.68 -2.92 27.94
C GLY A 223 26.24 -2.26 29.21
N GLY A 224 27.55 -2.06 29.29
CA GLY A 224 28.23 -1.40 30.39
C GLY A 224 28.10 0.14 30.32
N SER A 225 29.15 0.81 30.80
CA SER A 225 29.29 2.27 30.76
C SER A 225 30.74 2.67 30.49
N SER A 226 31.47 1.84 29.77
CA SER A 226 32.86 2.07 29.44
C SER A 226 33.05 3.00 28.24
N CYS A 227 32.05 3.10 27.38
CA CYS A 227 32.07 3.93 26.20
C CYS A 227 31.60 5.36 26.49
N ILE A 228 32.06 6.31 25.68
CA ILE A 228 31.48 7.66 25.66
C ILE A 228 30.06 7.61 25.11
N ASP A 229 29.21 8.57 25.47
CA ASP A 229 27.82 8.61 25.01
C ASP A 229 27.66 9.11 23.56
N GLY A 230 28.67 9.82 23.05
CA GLY A 230 28.68 10.30 21.69
C GLY A 230 29.98 10.91 21.24
N ILE A 231 30.32 10.77 19.96
CA ILE A 231 31.47 11.43 19.34
C ILE A 231 31.12 12.89 19.10
N PRO A 232 31.79 13.87 19.76
CA PRO A 232 31.47 15.27 19.57
C PRO A 232 31.63 15.70 18.11
N LEU A 233 30.72 16.53 17.62
CA LEU A 233 30.79 17.16 16.31
C LEU A 233 31.37 18.54 16.42
N GLY A 234 32.48 18.76 15.74
CA GLY A 234 33.23 20.02 15.69
C GLY A 234 33.54 20.43 14.25
N GLY A 235 34.64 21.15 14.10
CA GLY A 235 35.10 21.63 12.80
C GLY A 235 34.23 22.74 12.22
N GLN A 236 34.52 23.08 10.96
CA GLN A 236 33.69 24.04 10.22
C GLN A 236 32.27 23.48 10.05
N GLY A 237 31.29 24.24 10.53
CA GLY A 237 29.87 23.84 10.44
C GLY A 237 29.40 22.90 11.56
N GLY A 238 30.22 22.45 12.48
CA GLY A 238 29.84 21.58 13.58
C GLY A 238 29.32 20.21 13.13
N ILE A 239 29.87 19.67 12.05
CA ILE A 239 29.44 18.40 11.41
C ILE A 239 30.59 17.38 11.32
N THR A 240 31.80 17.78 11.65
CA THR A 240 32.95 16.87 11.57
C THR A 240 33.13 16.16 12.91
N PRO A 241 33.07 14.81 12.93
CA PRO A 241 33.38 14.05 14.14
C PRO A 241 34.79 14.36 14.63
N ASP A 242 34.94 14.52 15.92
CA ASP A 242 36.27 14.75 16.51
C ASP A 242 37.15 13.50 16.30
N PRO A 243 38.35 13.66 15.65
CA PRO A 243 39.16 12.51 15.27
C PRO A 243 39.73 11.74 16.48
N SER A 244 39.94 12.43 17.62
CA SER A 244 40.49 11.80 18.83
C SER A 244 39.46 10.88 19.49
N PHE A 245 38.20 11.33 19.58
CA PHE A 245 37.10 10.52 20.08
C PHE A 245 36.73 9.38 19.11
N LEU A 246 36.75 9.65 17.81
CA LEU A 246 36.55 8.60 16.81
C LEU A 246 37.61 7.51 16.93
N SER A 247 38.88 7.90 17.07
CA SER A 247 40.00 6.94 17.28
C SER A 247 39.85 6.15 18.57
N GLN A 248 39.33 6.77 19.63
CA GLN A 248 39.08 6.09 20.90
C GLN A 248 37.98 5.03 20.74
N VAL A 249 36.87 5.37 20.09
CA VAL A 249 35.77 4.42 19.83
C VAL A 249 36.23 3.26 18.96
N THR A 250 36.93 3.55 17.85
CA THR A 250 37.43 2.52 16.93
C THR A 250 38.49 1.58 17.56
N ALA A 251 39.22 2.05 18.58
CA ALA A 251 40.24 1.25 19.27
C ALA A 251 39.65 0.30 20.31
N ASP A 252 38.42 0.51 20.75
CA ASP A 252 37.75 -0.32 21.75
C ASP A 252 36.65 -1.16 21.07
N ALA A 253 36.90 -2.46 20.97
CA ALA A 253 35.96 -3.40 20.33
C ALA A 253 34.57 -3.48 21.02
N ASN A 254 34.45 -2.96 22.25
CA ASN A 254 33.16 -2.86 22.95
C ASN A 254 32.36 -1.60 22.58
N CYS A 255 33.03 -0.56 22.07
CA CYS A 255 32.39 0.67 21.63
C CYS A 255 32.12 0.63 20.13
N PHE A 256 30.95 1.10 19.70
CA PHE A 256 30.58 1.10 18.29
C PHE A 256 29.83 2.36 17.87
N SER A 257 30.17 2.88 16.70
CA SER A 257 29.42 3.93 16.03
C SER A 257 29.28 3.65 14.53
N PHE A 258 28.11 3.88 13.95
CA PHE A 258 27.90 3.66 12.51
C PHE A 258 28.76 4.56 11.62
N ILE A 259 29.34 5.62 12.15
CA ILE A 259 30.28 6.43 11.40
C ILE A 259 31.56 5.66 10.99
N GLU A 260 31.84 4.55 11.67
CA GLU A 260 32.98 3.68 11.35
C GLU A 260 32.68 2.85 10.06
N THR A 261 31.45 2.41 9.90
CA THR A 261 31.06 1.49 8.83
C THR A 261 30.34 2.18 7.67
N ILE A 262 29.58 3.24 7.97
CA ILE A 262 28.73 3.92 6.98
C ILE A 262 28.89 5.45 7.12
N PRO A 263 30.11 6.01 6.98
CA PRO A 263 30.38 7.43 7.28
C PRO A 263 29.63 8.41 6.37
N ALA A 264 29.23 8.03 5.16
CA ALA A 264 28.48 8.88 4.27
C ALA A 264 26.94 8.72 4.38
N GLY A 265 26.47 7.82 5.24
CA GLY A 265 25.06 7.47 5.28
C GLY A 265 24.64 6.53 4.17
N PHE A 266 23.33 6.47 3.90
CA PHE A 266 22.78 5.56 2.89
C PHE A 266 21.40 6.02 2.40
N VAL A 267 20.99 5.51 1.24
CA VAL A 267 19.62 5.66 0.71
C VAL A 267 18.98 4.27 0.64
N PRO A 268 18.02 3.98 1.51
CA PRO A 268 17.31 2.70 1.44
C PRO A 268 16.48 2.60 0.16
N ARG A 269 16.29 1.37 -0.31
CA ARG A 269 15.34 1.03 -1.36
C ARG A 269 14.34 0.03 -0.82
N PHE A 270 13.07 0.26 -1.10
CA PHE A 270 11.97 -0.59 -0.66
C PHE A 270 11.23 -1.12 -1.88
N GLY A 271 10.92 -2.39 -1.85
CA GLY A 271 10.22 -3.04 -2.93
C GLY A 271 9.45 -4.26 -2.49
N GLY A 272 8.88 -4.93 -3.48
CA GLY A 272 8.20 -6.20 -3.29
C GLY A 272 7.98 -6.93 -4.60
N ASP A 273 7.98 -8.24 -4.49
CA ASP A 273 7.51 -9.15 -5.50
C ASP A 273 6.01 -9.33 -5.31
N ASN A 274 5.23 -9.02 -6.36
CA ASN A 274 3.78 -9.00 -6.30
C ASN A 274 3.23 -10.02 -7.28
N GLU A 275 2.32 -10.86 -6.80
CA GLU A 275 1.55 -11.82 -7.59
C GLU A 275 0.06 -11.56 -7.41
N ASP A 276 -0.70 -11.56 -8.52
CA ASP A 276 -2.15 -11.40 -8.53
C ASP A 276 -2.75 -12.48 -9.43
N SER A 277 -3.72 -13.21 -8.91
CA SER A 277 -4.41 -14.26 -9.65
C SER A 277 -5.88 -14.26 -9.32
N ALA A 278 -6.73 -14.33 -10.34
CA ALA A 278 -8.16 -14.46 -10.13
C ALA A 278 -8.82 -15.30 -11.24
N VAL A 279 -9.89 -15.99 -10.86
CA VAL A 279 -10.77 -16.70 -11.79
C VAL A 279 -12.22 -16.53 -11.35
N ALA A 280 -13.10 -16.27 -12.32
CA ALA A 280 -14.54 -16.26 -12.15
C ALA A 280 -15.18 -17.24 -13.15
N VAL A 281 -16.17 -17.98 -12.70
CA VAL A 281 -16.98 -18.88 -13.53
C VAL A 281 -18.44 -18.65 -13.17
N GLY A 282 -19.29 -18.55 -14.18
CA GLY A 282 -20.72 -18.34 -13.97
C GLY A 282 -21.58 -18.90 -15.08
N ILE A 283 -22.85 -18.92 -14.77
CA ILE A 283 -23.95 -19.24 -15.72
C ILE A 283 -24.96 -18.12 -15.67
N ARG A 284 -25.32 -17.60 -16.80
CA ARG A 284 -26.36 -16.56 -16.94
C ARG A 284 -27.34 -16.87 -18.02
N GLY A 285 -28.51 -16.31 -17.89
CA GLY A 285 -29.57 -16.55 -18.90
C GLY A 285 -30.91 -16.00 -18.50
N GLU A 286 -31.95 -16.54 -19.09
CA GLU A 286 -33.36 -16.19 -18.85
C GLU A 286 -34.19 -17.43 -18.60
N LEU A 287 -34.96 -17.43 -17.51
CA LEU A 287 -35.95 -18.45 -17.19
C LEU A 287 -37.30 -18.07 -17.81
N ASP A 288 -37.95 -19.02 -18.45
CA ASP A 288 -39.31 -18.85 -19.00
C ASP A 288 -40.35 -18.85 -17.86
N TYR A 289 -40.46 -17.68 -17.19
CA TYR A 289 -41.46 -17.47 -16.14
C TYR A 289 -41.97 -16.02 -16.19
N GLY A 290 -43.29 -15.87 -16.39
CA GLY A 290 -43.94 -14.57 -16.51
C GLY A 290 -43.47 -13.78 -17.73
N THR A 291 -42.82 -12.63 -17.49
CA THR A 291 -42.19 -11.79 -18.52
C THR A 291 -40.75 -12.19 -18.82
N GLY A 292 -40.27 -13.29 -18.23
CA GLY A 292 -38.87 -13.71 -18.22
C GLY A 292 -38.14 -13.28 -16.93
N VAL A 293 -37.34 -14.17 -16.34
CA VAL A 293 -36.46 -13.85 -15.20
C VAL A 293 -35.02 -14.01 -15.67
N ALA A 294 -34.32 -12.89 -15.86
CA ALA A 294 -32.89 -12.93 -16.11
C ALA A 294 -32.15 -13.35 -14.83
N TYR A 295 -31.14 -14.19 -14.96
CA TYR A 295 -30.34 -14.67 -13.84
C TYR A 295 -28.83 -14.66 -14.18
N ASP A 296 -28.03 -14.49 -13.15
CA ASP A 296 -26.56 -14.67 -13.18
C ASP A 296 -26.12 -15.31 -11.86
N VAL A 297 -25.55 -16.50 -11.94
CA VAL A 297 -25.03 -17.23 -10.78
C VAL A 297 -23.55 -17.51 -11.03
N SER A 298 -22.71 -17.06 -10.11
CA SER A 298 -21.25 -17.14 -10.30
C SER A 298 -20.51 -17.45 -9.02
N VAL A 299 -19.31 -17.99 -9.19
CA VAL A 299 -18.28 -18.09 -8.18
C VAL A 299 -17.00 -17.46 -8.73
N GLN A 300 -16.33 -16.67 -7.88
CA GLN A 300 -15.00 -16.19 -8.19
C GLN A 300 -14.07 -16.39 -7.01
N ARG A 301 -12.80 -16.62 -7.31
CA ARG A 301 -11.72 -16.68 -6.34
C ARG A 301 -10.54 -15.87 -6.85
N GLY A 302 -9.98 -15.04 -5.98
CA GLY A 302 -8.80 -14.27 -6.28
C GLY A 302 -7.84 -14.24 -5.10
N SER A 303 -6.54 -14.10 -5.40
CA SER A 303 -5.49 -13.86 -4.42
C SER A 303 -4.56 -12.76 -4.91
N ASN A 304 -4.05 -11.98 -3.95
CA ASN A 304 -3.02 -10.99 -4.17
C ASN A 304 -1.97 -11.15 -3.09
N ARG A 305 -0.73 -11.47 -3.50
CA ARG A 305 0.41 -11.68 -2.63
C ARG A 305 1.48 -10.61 -2.86
N SER A 306 2.12 -10.14 -1.80
CA SER A 306 3.27 -9.24 -1.85
C SER A 306 4.31 -9.70 -0.86
N ASP A 307 5.49 -10.06 -1.36
CA ASP A 307 6.67 -10.39 -0.57
C ASP A 307 7.61 -9.18 -0.58
N PHE A 308 7.89 -8.59 0.60
CA PHE A 308 8.61 -7.34 0.72
C PHE A 308 10.12 -7.55 0.84
N PHE A 309 10.89 -6.61 0.29
CA PHE A 309 12.33 -6.50 0.53
C PHE A 309 12.71 -5.04 0.80
N ILE A 310 13.75 -4.86 1.61
CA ILE A 310 14.40 -3.56 1.80
C ILE A 310 15.90 -3.75 1.58
N ARG A 311 16.47 -2.94 0.70
CA ARG A 311 17.88 -2.98 0.35
C ARG A 311 18.61 -1.71 0.82
N ASN A 312 19.91 -1.83 1.05
CA ASN A 312 20.80 -0.74 1.44
C ASN A 312 20.31 0.00 2.69
N THR A 313 19.93 -0.73 3.73
CA THR A 313 19.49 -0.20 5.02
C THR A 313 20.24 -0.85 6.19
N ILE A 314 19.77 -0.66 7.41
CA ILE A 314 20.29 -1.28 8.62
C ILE A 314 19.18 -1.47 9.66
N ASN A 315 19.34 -2.46 10.54
CA ASN A 315 18.73 -2.46 11.86
C ASN A 315 19.78 -1.98 12.86
N ALA A 316 19.70 -0.72 13.24
CA ALA A 316 20.76 -0.07 14.01
C ALA A 316 20.98 -0.70 15.38
N SER A 317 19.96 -1.29 15.98
CA SER A 317 20.07 -1.96 17.29
C SER A 317 21.01 -3.17 17.28
N LEU A 318 21.25 -3.78 16.12
CA LEU A 318 22.19 -4.90 15.96
C LEU A 318 23.65 -4.46 15.90
N GLY A 319 23.92 -3.15 15.84
CA GLY A 319 25.28 -2.62 15.76
C GLY A 319 26.03 -3.12 14.52
N PRO A 320 27.32 -3.52 14.66
CA PRO A 320 28.14 -3.97 13.54
C PRO A 320 27.65 -5.27 12.88
N ALA A 321 26.79 -6.04 13.54
CA ALA A 321 26.23 -7.30 13.02
C ALA A 321 25.01 -7.09 12.11
N THR A 322 24.58 -5.84 11.89
CA THR A 322 23.42 -5.56 11.04
C THR A 322 23.67 -5.95 9.58
N PRO A 323 22.77 -6.72 8.95
CA PRO A 323 22.78 -6.86 7.48
C PRO A 323 22.47 -5.50 6.82
N ARG A 324 22.63 -5.46 5.49
CA ARG A 324 22.31 -4.29 4.67
C ARG A 324 21.03 -4.46 3.87
N ASP A 325 20.63 -5.70 3.65
CA ASP A 325 19.44 -6.07 2.93
C ASP A 325 18.59 -7.00 3.81
N PHE A 326 17.26 -6.83 3.73
CA PHE A 326 16.31 -7.51 4.60
C PHE A 326 15.12 -8.00 3.79
N VAL A 327 14.52 -9.08 4.25
CA VAL A 327 13.21 -9.58 3.83
C VAL A 327 12.25 -9.42 5.01
N PRO A 328 11.50 -8.30 5.08
CA PRO A 328 10.62 -8.03 6.23
C PRO A 328 9.44 -8.97 6.35
N GLY A 329 9.22 -9.82 5.36
CA GLY A 329 8.09 -10.75 5.24
C GLY A 329 7.15 -10.37 4.12
N GLY A 330 6.00 -11.01 4.08
CA GLY A 330 5.01 -10.81 3.03
C GLY A 330 3.58 -10.79 3.56
N GLN A 331 2.66 -10.56 2.66
CA GLN A 331 1.23 -10.65 2.93
C GLN A 331 0.50 -11.25 1.74
N GLU A 332 -0.58 -11.97 2.01
CA GLU A 332 -1.49 -12.46 0.99
C GLU A 332 -2.94 -12.20 1.41
N GLN A 333 -3.76 -11.73 0.49
CA GLN A 333 -5.19 -11.64 0.64
C GLN A 333 -5.86 -12.56 -0.36
N THR A 334 -6.71 -13.46 0.13
CA THR A 334 -7.55 -14.33 -0.70
C THR A 334 -9.01 -13.96 -0.48
N GLU A 335 -9.79 -13.92 -1.56
CA GLU A 335 -11.22 -13.71 -1.52
C GLU A 335 -11.92 -14.77 -2.35
N THR A 336 -12.99 -15.37 -1.80
CA THR A 336 -13.91 -16.23 -2.54
C THR A 336 -15.30 -15.62 -2.45
N LEU A 337 -15.94 -15.44 -3.60
CA LEU A 337 -17.22 -14.77 -3.73
C LEU A 337 -18.21 -15.65 -4.48
N TYR A 338 -19.39 -15.85 -3.92
CA TYR A 338 -20.53 -16.52 -4.52
C TYR A 338 -21.65 -15.53 -4.73
N ASN A 339 -22.15 -15.39 -5.95
CA ASN A 339 -23.22 -14.47 -6.31
C ASN A 339 -24.39 -15.22 -6.95
N ALA A 340 -25.60 -14.76 -6.64
CA ALA A 340 -26.82 -15.15 -7.34
C ALA A 340 -27.69 -13.90 -7.52
N ASN A 341 -27.78 -13.43 -8.76
CA ASN A 341 -28.47 -12.21 -9.14
C ASN A 341 -29.62 -12.51 -10.07
N PHE A 342 -30.75 -11.84 -9.88
CA PHE A 342 -31.98 -12.04 -10.66
C PHE A 342 -32.57 -10.68 -11.03
N VAL A 343 -33.14 -10.58 -12.23
CA VAL A 343 -33.88 -9.39 -12.67
C VAL A 343 -35.22 -9.86 -13.25
N TYR A 344 -36.29 -9.28 -12.75
CA TYR A 344 -37.65 -9.53 -13.20
C TYR A 344 -38.35 -8.22 -13.52
N THR A 345 -39.01 -8.15 -14.65
CA THR A 345 -39.81 -6.98 -15.04
C THR A 345 -41.31 -7.26 -14.85
N VAL A 346 -42.02 -6.29 -14.28
CA VAL A 346 -43.46 -6.41 -14.01
C VAL A 346 -44.20 -5.13 -14.39
N ASP A 347 -45.33 -5.29 -15.05
CA ASP A 347 -46.26 -4.17 -15.30
C ASP A 347 -46.87 -3.71 -13.95
N ALA A 348 -46.40 -2.56 -13.45
CA ALA A 348 -46.90 -1.94 -12.23
C ALA A 348 -47.80 -0.73 -12.51
N GLY A 349 -48.17 -0.50 -13.76
CA GLY A 349 -49.04 0.60 -14.19
C GLY A 349 -48.30 1.95 -14.26
N PHE A 350 -46.97 1.97 -14.30
CA PHE A 350 -46.14 3.13 -14.55
C PHE A 350 -45.97 3.39 -16.06
N ALA A 351 -45.18 4.41 -16.42
CA ALA A 351 -44.89 4.70 -17.82
C ALA A 351 -43.96 3.67 -18.47
N SER A 352 -43.12 2.97 -17.67
CA SER A 352 -42.41 1.75 -18.06
C SER A 352 -42.75 0.60 -17.12
N ASP A 353 -42.42 -0.62 -17.50
CA ASP A 353 -42.41 -1.75 -16.58
C ASP A 353 -41.46 -1.46 -15.40
N LEU A 354 -41.80 -1.98 -14.23
CA LEU A 354 -40.95 -1.94 -13.04
C LEU A 354 -39.89 -3.02 -13.14
N ASN A 355 -38.62 -2.60 -13.16
CA ASN A 355 -37.47 -3.48 -13.01
C ASN A 355 -37.29 -3.83 -11.54
N VAL A 356 -37.28 -5.11 -11.21
CA VAL A 356 -37.02 -5.66 -9.88
C VAL A 356 -35.77 -6.50 -9.95
N ALA A 357 -34.61 -5.92 -9.52
CA ALA A 357 -33.37 -6.67 -9.37
C ALA A 357 -33.23 -7.11 -7.90
N PHE A 358 -32.88 -8.36 -7.67
CA PHE A 358 -32.63 -8.90 -6.34
C PHE A 358 -31.55 -9.97 -6.37
N GLY A 359 -30.89 -10.20 -5.25
CA GLY A 359 -29.85 -11.20 -5.21
C GLY A 359 -29.33 -11.48 -3.81
N ALA A 360 -28.43 -12.46 -3.78
CA ALA A 360 -27.70 -12.90 -2.62
C ALA A 360 -26.20 -12.99 -2.93
N GLU A 361 -25.38 -12.64 -1.96
CA GLU A 361 -23.93 -12.74 -2.02
C GLU A 361 -23.43 -13.42 -0.76
N TYR A 362 -22.47 -14.33 -0.90
CA TYR A 362 -21.67 -14.86 0.19
C TYR A 362 -20.20 -14.65 -0.14
N ARG A 363 -19.45 -14.04 0.78
CA ARG A 363 -18.03 -13.70 0.62
C ARG A 363 -17.23 -14.27 1.76
N GLU A 364 -16.11 -14.87 1.44
CA GLU A 364 -15.06 -15.28 2.37
C GLU A 364 -13.80 -14.49 2.06
N GLU A 365 -13.23 -13.83 3.06
CA GLU A 365 -11.95 -13.13 2.97
C GLU A 365 -10.95 -13.77 3.94
N GLU A 366 -9.75 -14.04 3.46
CA GLU A 366 -8.62 -14.51 4.25
C GLU A 366 -7.43 -13.58 4.05
N PHE A 367 -6.72 -13.29 5.11
CA PHE A 367 -5.52 -12.47 5.08
C PHE A 367 -4.42 -13.14 5.88
N ASP A 368 -3.31 -13.44 5.19
CA ASP A 368 -2.14 -14.06 5.75
C ASP A 368 -0.97 -13.09 5.80
N LEU A 369 -0.23 -13.13 6.91
CA LEU A 369 1.07 -12.50 7.05
C LEU A 369 2.12 -13.59 7.14
N PHE A 370 3.21 -13.43 6.40
CA PHE A 370 4.37 -14.30 6.41
C PHE A 370 5.51 -13.64 7.16
N ALA A 371 6.13 -14.37 8.09
CA ALA A 371 7.25 -13.88 8.88
C ALA A 371 8.43 -13.49 8.00
N GLY A 372 9.07 -12.39 8.36
CA GLY A 372 10.31 -11.93 7.76
C GLY A 372 11.55 -12.55 8.40
N ASP A 373 12.71 -12.12 7.89
CA ASP A 373 13.99 -12.45 8.53
C ASP A 373 14.08 -11.83 9.94
N ALA A 374 14.69 -12.55 10.88
CA ALA A 374 14.78 -12.09 12.27
C ALA A 374 15.50 -10.75 12.41
N ALA A 375 16.48 -10.46 11.55
CA ALA A 375 17.24 -9.22 11.61
C ALA A 375 16.38 -7.99 11.31
N SER A 376 15.27 -8.12 10.59
CA SER A 376 14.38 -7.00 10.23
C SER A 376 13.59 -6.46 11.43
N TYR A 377 13.38 -7.25 12.48
CA TYR A 377 12.59 -6.88 13.66
C TYR A 377 13.28 -7.16 15.00
N ALA A 378 14.46 -7.81 15.00
CA ALA A 378 15.14 -8.16 16.23
C ALA A 378 15.54 -6.94 17.05
N LEU A 379 15.37 -7.03 18.37
CA LEU A 379 15.94 -6.09 19.33
C LEU A 379 17.39 -6.50 19.62
N GLY A 380 18.32 -5.75 19.06
CA GLY A 380 19.75 -5.98 19.27
C GLY A 380 20.27 -5.38 20.60
N PRO A 381 21.54 -5.60 20.92
CA PRO A 381 22.15 -5.14 22.16
C PRO A 381 22.13 -3.61 22.35
N LEU A 382 22.03 -2.86 21.26
CA LEU A 382 22.02 -1.40 21.29
C LEU A 382 20.61 -0.79 21.34
N ALA A 383 19.53 -1.59 21.34
CA ALA A 383 18.15 -1.10 21.30
C ALA A 383 17.82 -0.17 22.50
N SER A 384 18.29 -0.49 23.70
CA SER A 384 18.09 0.33 24.91
C SER A 384 18.93 1.61 24.95
N GLN A 385 19.86 1.78 24.01
CA GLN A 385 20.82 2.88 23.97
C GLN A 385 20.48 3.94 22.90
N GLY A 386 19.23 3.90 22.37
CA GLY A 386 18.74 4.87 21.38
C GLY A 386 18.96 4.50 19.93
N PHE A 387 19.40 3.27 19.65
CA PHE A 387 19.48 2.74 18.29
C PHE A 387 18.15 2.11 17.88
N SER A 388 17.68 2.45 16.68
CA SER A 388 16.42 1.92 16.14
C SER A 388 16.47 0.40 15.96
N SER A 389 15.40 -0.27 16.33
CA SER A 389 15.24 -1.74 16.26
C SER A 389 14.48 -2.23 15.03
N SER A 390 14.28 -1.39 14.03
CA SER A 390 13.63 -1.78 12.78
C SER A 390 14.55 -1.53 11.59
N SER A 391 14.29 -2.24 10.49
CA SER A 391 14.99 -2.05 9.22
C SER A 391 14.62 -0.69 8.60
N ASN A 392 15.11 0.39 9.21
CA ASN A 392 14.94 1.77 8.77
C ASN A 392 13.48 2.27 8.74
N GLY A 393 12.70 1.95 9.76
CA GLY A 393 11.32 2.44 9.91
C GLY A 393 10.26 1.50 9.35
N PHE A 394 10.64 0.42 8.67
CA PHE A 394 9.77 -0.69 8.33
C PHE A 394 10.25 -1.93 9.11
N GLY A 395 9.53 -2.28 10.18
CA GLY A 395 9.80 -3.49 10.94
C GLY A 395 9.26 -4.73 10.24
N GLY A 396 10.00 -5.84 10.31
CA GLY A 396 9.54 -7.11 9.78
C GLY A 396 8.38 -7.70 10.58
N PHE A 397 7.66 -8.60 9.96
CA PHE A 397 6.63 -9.39 10.63
C PHE A 397 7.30 -10.50 11.46
N PRO A 398 7.05 -10.57 12.78
CA PRO A 398 7.77 -11.49 13.66
C PRO A 398 7.23 -12.92 13.63
N ALA A 399 6.05 -13.14 13.06
CA ALA A 399 5.41 -14.46 13.02
C ALA A 399 4.40 -14.52 11.86
N ASP A 400 4.17 -15.72 11.37
CA ASP A 400 3.04 -16.00 10.50
C ASP A 400 1.74 -15.81 11.28
N THR A 401 0.78 -15.13 10.65
CA THR A 401 -0.57 -14.96 11.19
C THR A 401 -1.59 -15.07 10.08
N SER A 402 -2.75 -15.61 10.40
CA SER A 402 -3.89 -15.69 9.50
C SER A 402 -5.13 -15.09 10.18
N ALA A 403 -5.94 -14.41 9.40
CA ALA A 403 -7.22 -13.88 9.83
C ALA A 403 -8.24 -14.03 8.71
N SER A 404 -9.47 -14.35 9.06
CA SER A 404 -10.56 -14.50 8.11
C SER A 404 -11.80 -13.74 8.54
N GLN A 405 -12.62 -13.40 7.56
CA GLN A 405 -13.93 -12.80 7.72
C GLN A 405 -14.85 -13.32 6.63
N ASP A 406 -16.07 -13.64 6.97
CA ASP A 406 -17.13 -13.92 6.02
C ASP A 406 -18.27 -12.91 6.14
N SER A 407 -18.99 -12.72 5.04
CA SER A 407 -20.23 -11.94 5.02
C SER A 407 -21.29 -12.58 4.15
N THR A 408 -22.55 -12.37 4.54
CA THR A 408 -23.72 -12.75 3.75
C THR A 408 -24.57 -11.53 3.49
N ALA A 409 -24.92 -11.30 2.24
CA ALA A 409 -25.71 -10.14 1.86
C ALA A 409 -26.94 -10.51 1.02
N PHE A 410 -28.01 -9.74 1.18
CA PHE A 410 -29.20 -9.76 0.36
C PHE A 410 -29.54 -8.34 -0.09
N TYR A 411 -29.95 -8.18 -1.33
CA TYR A 411 -30.35 -6.89 -1.85
C TYR A 411 -31.61 -6.97 -2.72
N ILE A 412 -32.29 -5.84 -2.81
CA ILE A 412 -33.34 -5.56 -3.79
C ILE A 412 -33.19 -4.15 -4.32
N ASP A 413 -33.36 -3.98 -5.64
CA ASP A 413 -33.33 -2.71 -6.35
C ASP A 413 -34.54 -2.61 -7.27
N LEU A 414 -35.23 -1.50 -7.21
CA LEU A 414 -36.44 -1.20 -7.95
C LEU A 414 -36.21 0.02 -8.82
N GLU A 415 -36.46 -0.06 -10.14
CA GLU A 415 -36.32 1.07 -11.04
C GLU A 415 -37.49 1.10 -12.06
N ALA A 416 -38.09 2.27 -12.26
CA ALA A 416 -39.10 2.49 -13.29
C ALA A 416 -39.14 3.95 -13.74
N ASP A 417 -39.62 4.19 -14.95
CA ASP A 417 -40.17 5.47 -15.38
C ASP A 417 -41.57 5.61 -14.76
N ILE A 418 -41.70 6.33 -13.69
CA ILE A 418 -42.99 6.57 -12.99
C ILE A 418 -43.92 7.35 -13.89
N THR A 419 -43.36 8.29 -14.67
CA THR A 419 -44.04 9.04 -15.73
C THR A 419 -43.09 9.18 -16.92
N ASP A 420 -43.57 9.66 -18.08
CA ASP A 420 -42.71 9.94 -19.26
C ASP A 420 -41.51 10.87 -18.96
N THR A 421 -41.58 11.61 -17.88
CA THR A 421 -40.55 12.60 -17.52
C THR A 421 -39.81 12.30 -16.22
N ILE A 422 -40.24 11.32 -15.43
CA ILE A 422 -39.66 11.04 -14.10
C ILE A 422 -39.29 9.56 -14.04
N THR A 423 -37.98 9.30 -13.88
CA THR A 423 -37.42 7.97 -13.55
C THR A 423 -37.08 7.95 -12.06
N MET A 424 -37.41 6.90 -11.33
CA MET A 424 -37.06 6.69 -9.93
C MET A 424 -36.38 5.34 -9.74
N GLN A 425 -35.44 5.32 -8.80
CA GLN A 425 -34.76 4.11 -8.34
C GLN A 425 -34.76 4.09 -6.81
N ALA A 426 -35.03 2.91 -6.22
CA ALA A 426 -34.92 2.67 -4.79
C ALA A 426 -34.27 1.31 -4.54
N ALA A 427 -33.24 1.28 -3.70
CA ALA A 427 -32.55 0.03 -3.38
C ALA A 427 -32.25 -0.10 -1.89
N VAL A 428 -32.21 -1.34 -1.41
CA VAL A 428 -31.78 -1.71 -0.06
C VAL A 428 -30.92 -2.95 -0.12
N ARG A 429 -29.84 -2.96 0.69
CA ARG A 429 -28.98 -4.11 0.93
C ARG A 429 -28.77 -4.29 2.42
N ASN A 430 -28.95 -5.49 2.91
CA ASN A 430 -28.54 -5.91 4.24
C ASN A 430 -27.36 -6.86 4.11
N GLU A 431 -26.35 -6.67 4.91
CA GLU A 431 -25.12 -7.47 4.90
C GLU A 431 -24.70 -7.75 6.34
N ASP A 432 -24.52 -9.02 6.68
CA ASP A 432 -24.08 -9.50 7.98
C ASP A 432 -22.65 -10.02 7.89
N PHE A 433 -21.76 -9.43 8.70
CA PHE A 433 -20.33 -9.76 8.76
C PHE A 433 -20.04 -10.56 10.03
N SER A 434 -19.32 -11.66 9.91
CA SER A 434 -18.95 -12.51 11.05
C SER A 434 -18.16 -11.76 12.14
N THR A 435 -17.49 -10.66 11.80
CA THR A 435 -16.64 -9.89 12.73
C THR A 435 -17.25 -8.59 13.22
N PHE A 436 -18.25 -8.00 12.51
CA PHE A 436 -18.78 -6.67 12.79
C PHE A 436 -20.30 -6.64 13.04
N GLY A 437 -21.01 -7.74 12.72
CA GLY A 437 -22.46 -7.78 12.72
C GLY A 437 -23.07 -7.16 11.47
N ASP A 438 -24.35 -6.84 11.51
CA ASP A 438 -25.14 -6.44 10.36
C ASP A 438 -25.08 -4.94 10.04
N THR A 439 -25.23 -4.65 8.74
CA THR A 439 -25.38 -3.29 8.22
C THR A 439 -26.47 -3.25 7.16
N THR A 440 -27.21 -2.15 7.12
CA THR A 440 -28.24 -1.94 6.09
C THR A 440 -27.97 -0.64 5.33
N ASN A 441 -27.83 -0.75 4.02
CA ASN A 441 -27.58 0.37 3.13
C ASN A 441 -28.79 0.64 2.25
N TYR A 442 -29.07 1.91 1.99
CA TYR A 442 -30.21 2.38 1.21
C TYR A 442 -29.76 3.30 0.10
N LYS A 443 -30.49 3.28 -1.02
CA LYS A 443 -30.35 4.24 -2.11
C LYS A 443 -31.73 4.70 -2.55
N LEU A 444 -31.86 6.00 -2.79
CA LEU A 444 -32.97 6.61 -3.49
C LEU A 444 -32.39 7.56 -4.53
N ALA A 445 -32.72 7.35 -5.79
CA ALA A 445 -32.25 8.18 -6.88
C ALA A 445 -33.39 8.54 -7.83
N GLY A 446 -33.23 9.62 -8.58
CA GLY A 446 -34.22 10.01 -9.56
C GLY A 446 -33.68 10.94 -10.62
N ILE A 447 -34.32 10.90 -11.78
CA ILE A 447 -34.06 11.78 -12.92
C ILE A 447 -35.37 12.45 -13.29
N VAL A 448 -35.34 13.77 -13.43
CA VAL A 448 -36.46 14.57 -13.96
C VAL A 448 -36.05 15.21 -15.27
N ARG A 449 -36.74 14.88 -16.35
CA ARG A 449 -36.56 15.45 -17.68
C ARG A 449 -37.41 16.70 -17.79
N LEU A 450 -36.83 17.89 -17.55
CA LEU A 450 -37.55 19.18 -17.59
C LEU A 450 -37.87 19.62 -19.01
N THR A 451 -36.96 19.31 -19.95
CA THR A 451 -37.12 19.53 -21.39
C THR A 451 -36.35 18.45 -22.14
N GLU A 452 -36.48 18.38 -23.47
CA GLU A 452 -35.69 17.46 -24.32
C GLU A 452 -34.15 17.64 -24.12
N LYS A 453 -33.70 18.82 -23.68
CA LYS A 453 -32.28 19.18 -23.54
C LYS A 453 -31.82 19.37 -22.10
N LEU A 454 -32.74 19.37 -21.12
CA LEU A 454 -32.42 19.61 -19.72
C LEU A 454 -32.94 18.50 -18.84
N ARG A 455 -32.03 17.82 -18.13
CA ARG A 455 -32.35 16.80 -17.14
C ARG A 455 -31.72 17.18 -15.80
N LEU A 456 -32.46 16.99 -14.71
CA LEU A 456 -31.97 17.06 -13.35
C LEU A 456 -31.90 15.64 -12.80
N ARG A 457 -30.79 15.33 -12.13
CA ARG A 457 -30.63 14.05 -11.43
C ARG A 457 -30.17 14.29 -10.01
N GLY A 458 -30.57 13.42 -9.09
CA GLY A 458 -30.11 13.44 -7.71
C GLY A 458 -30.18 12.05 -7.12
N ALA A 459 -29.31 11.78 -6.15
CA ALA A 459 -29.31 10.55 -5.40
C ALA A 459 -28.97 10.80 -3.92
N LEU A 460 -29.56 9.98 -3.07
CA LEU A 460 -29.23 9.85 -1.66
C LEU A 460 -28.90 8.39 -1.40
N SER A 461 -27.74 8.12 -0.84
CA SER A 461 -27.31 6.76 -0.51
C SER A 461 -26.57 6.73 0.83
N THR A 462 -26.67 5.61 1.51
CA THR A 462 -25.79 5.26 2.62
C THR A 462 -24.75 4.26 2.12
N GLY A 463 -23.60 4.22 2.79
CA GLY A 463 -22.54 3.26 2.51
C GLY A 463 -21.79 2.95 3.80
N PHE A 464 -21.33 1.73 3.89
CA PHE A 464 -20.50 1.24 4.97
C PHE A 464 -19.38 0.38 4.37
N HIS A 465 -18.17 0.58 4.84
CA HIS A 465 -17.04 -0.27 4.49
C HIS A 465 -16.53 -0.96 5.75
N ALA A 466 -16.70 -2.27 5.82
CA ALA A 466 -16.16 -3.06 6.90
C ALA A 466 -14.60 -3.02 6.86
N PRO A 467 -13.92 -2.94 8.00
CA PRO A 467 -12.49 -3.21 8.03
C PRO A 467 -12.19 -4.60 7.46
N THR A 468 -11.16 -4.70 6.63
CA THR A 468 -10.74 -6.01 6.10
C THR A 468 -10.16 -6.89 7.20
N ALA A 469 -10.11 -8.21 6.97
CA ALA A 469 -9.48 -9.16 7.89
C ALA A 469 -8.04 -8.73 8.23
N GLY A 470 -7.28 -8.23 7.24
CA GLY A 470 -5.93 -7.70 7.44
C GLY A 470 -5.87 -6.46 8.33
N GLN A 471 -6.78 -5.49 8.13
CA GLN A 471 -6.83 -4.29 8.98
C GLN A 471 -7.16 -4.61 10.45
N ALA A 472 -7.89 -5.67 10.70
CA ALA A 472 -8.27 -6.10 12.03
C ALA A 472 -7.18 -6.89 12.76
N SER A 473 -6.24 -7.52 12.04
CA SER A 473 -5.30 -8.53 12.58
C SER A 473 -3.84 -8.12 12.54
N ILE A 474 -3.46 -7.11 11.77
CA ILE A 474 -2.05 -6.78 11.51
C ILE A 474 -1.30 -6.38 12.78
N THR A 475 -0.12 -6.97 12.96
CA THR A 475 0.86 -6.56 13.97
C THR A 475 2.14 -6.15 13.28
N ASN A 476 2.57 -4.91 13.48
CA ASN A 476 3.82 -4.40 12.92
C ASN A 476 4.45 -3.39 13.88
N VAL A 477 5.78 -3.31 13.89
CA VAL A 477 6.54 -2.29 14.61
C VAL A 477 7.31 -1.43 13.62
N THR A 478 7.07 -0.13 13.67
CA THR A 478 7.76 0.86 12.84
C THR A 478 8.46 1.89 13.71
N THR A 479 9.61 2.37 13.26
CA THR A 479 10.32 3.45 13.96
C THR A 479 9.99 4.78 13.33
N GLN A 480 9.50 5.72 14.13
CA GLN A 480 9.18 7.08 13.69
C GLN A 480 9.84 8.12 14.57
N ILE A 481 9.98 9.34 14.06
CA ILE A 481 10.47 10.47 14.84
C ILE A 481 9.28 11.14 15.53
N VAL A 482 9.20 10.98 16.85
CA VAL A 482 8.19 11.62 17.69
C VAL A 482 8.87 12.64 18.58
N ASN A 483 8.47 13.92 18.49
CA ASN A 483 9.08 15.02 19.26
C ASN A 483 10.62 15.11 19.14
N GLY A 484 11.15 14.74 17.97
CA GLY A 484 12.59 14.79 17.70
C GLY A 484 13.42 13.59 18.19
N ALA A 485 12.76 12.57 18.76
CA ALA A 485 13.39 11.31 19.16
C ALA A 485 12.87 10.16 18.29
N LEU A 486 13.75 9.21 17.98
CA LEU A 486 13.35 7.94 17.38
C LEU A 486 12.50 7.16 18.39
N THR A 487 11.34 6.75 17.98
CA THR A 487 10.36 6.06 18.83
C THR A 487 9.77 4.91 18.04
N ASP A 488 9.84 3.72 18.61
CA ASP A 488 9.18 2.56 18.02
C ASP A 488 7.67 2.63 18.30
N GLN A 489 6.88 2.49 17.23
CA GLN A 489 5.44 2.50 17.26
C GLN A 489 4.92 1.14 16.80
N GLY A 490 4.11 0.50 17.65
CA GLY A 490 3.44 -0.75 17.32
C GLY A 490 2.04 -0.50 16.75
N THR A 491 1.74 -1.10 15.61
CA THR A 491 0.36 -1.34 15.17
C THR A 491 -0.04 -2.70 15.70
N LEU A 492 -1.13 -2.75 16.45
CA LEU A 492 -1.58 -3.96 17.13
C LEU A 492 -3.06 -4.20 16.83
N PRO A 493 -3.51 -5.46 16.72
CA PRO A 493 -4.91 -5.80 16.60
C PRO A 493 -5.72 -5.20 17.76
N LEU A 494 -6.87 -4.61 17.44
CA LEU A 494 -7.69 -3.86 18.39
C LEU A 494 -8.08 -4.68 19.64
N PHE A 495 -8.26 -5.97 19.49
CA PHE A 495 -8.64 -6.90 20.56
C PHE A 495 -7.45 -7.59 21.24
N SER A 496 -6.22 -7.27 20.86
CA SER A 496 -5.04 -7.83 21.51
C SER A 496 -4.94 -7.38 22.98
N ALA A 497 -4.34 -8.24 23.83
CA ALA A 497 -4.14 -7.92 25.24
C ALA A 497 -3.31 -6.63 25.43
N LEU A 498 -2.32 -6.40 24.56
CA LEU A 498 -1.48 -5.20 24.56
C LEU A 498 -2.25 -3.95 24.18
N ALA A 499 -3.14 -4.00 23.18
CA ALA A 499 -3.99 -2.89 22.80
C ALA A 499 -4.96 -2.50 23.93
N ARG A 500 -5.51 -3.49 24.63
CA ARG A 500 -6.39 -3.28 25.82
C ARG A 500 -5.61 -2.67 26.98
N LEU A 501 -4.40 -3.13 27.25
CA LEU A 501 -3.54 -2.56 28.29
C LEU A 501 -3.16 -1.12 27.96
N SER A 502 -2.80 -0.81 26.72
CA SER A 502 -2.43 0.55 26.29
C SER A 502 -3.63 1.51 26.38
N SER A 503 -4.85 1.05 26.11
CA SER A 503 -6.08 1.86 26.26
C SER A 503 -6.44 2.13 27.73
N SER A 504 -6.08 1.23 28.64
CA SER A 504 -6.31 1.39 30.08
C SER A 504 -5.25 2.25 30.80
N MET A 505 -4.07 2.39 30.21
CA MET A 505 -2.95 3.17 30.78
C MET A 505 -2.89 4.63 30.30
N ARG A 506 -3.91 5.17 29.63
CA ARG A 506 -3.86 6.55 29.13
C ARG A 506 -3.79 7.56 30.25
N PRO A 507 -2.68 8.30 30.44
CA PRO A 507 -2.74 9.64 30.95
C PRO A 507 -3.37 10.54 29.85
N ALA A 508 -4.11 11.56 30.23
CA ALA A 508 -4.96 12.39 29.36
C ALA A 508 -4.23 13.15 28.20
N SER A 509 -3.01 12.78 27.82
CA SER A 509 -2.19 13.49 26.82
C SER A 509 -1.32 12.62 25.89
N SER A 510 -1.50 11.30 25.82
CA SER A 510 -0.73 10.47 24.86
C SER A 510 -1.58 10.08 23.65
N THR A 511 -1.19 10.56 22.50
CA THR A 511 -1.82 10.24 21.20
C THR A 511 -1.32 8.88 20.74
N LEU A 512 -2.02 7.81 21.11
CA LEU A 512 -1.95 6.58 20.31
C LEU A 512 -2.81 6.82 19.08
N VAL A 513 -2.23 6.70 17.89
CA VAL A 513 -3.00 6.68 16.65
C VAL A 513 -3.68 5.32 16.56
N THR A 514 -4.81 5.18 17.22
CA THR A 514 -5.75 4.10 16.90
C THR A 514 -6.45 4.48 15.61
N PRO A 515 -6.74 3.55 14.70
CA PRO A 515 -7.69 3.82 13.63
C PRO A 515 -8.97 4.32 14.29
N ARG A 516 -9.34 5.57 14.03
CA ARG A 516 -10.64 6.08 14.45
C ARG A 516 -11.69 5.34 13.63
N THR A 517 -12.52 4.56 14.30
CA THR A 517 -13.88 4.35 13.83
C THR A 517 -14.52 5.74 13.77
N THR A 518 -14.49 6.36 12.60
CA THR A 518 -15.24 7.59 12.36
C THR A 518 -16.70 7.21 12.25
N THR A 519 -17.44 7.41 13.32
CA THR A 519 -18.88 7.59 13.21
C THR A 519 -19.10 8.81 12.30
N PRO A 520 -19.80 8.72 11.18
CA PRO A 520 -20.03 9.86 10.32
C PRO A 520 -20.91 10.86 11.04
N THR A 521 -20.36 12.02 11.36
CA THR A 521 -21.18 13.17 11.71
C THR A 521 -21.71 13.77 10.41
N VAL A 522 -22.99 13.59 10.17
CA VAL A 522 -23.73 14.28 9.12
C VAL A 522 -23.61 15.79 9.34
N ARG A 523 -23.08 16.51 8.38
CA ARG A 523 -23.39 17.91 8.08
C ARG A 523 -23.81 18.05 6.65
#